data_a2e9b0c516ad31af684e29db90f3e61b
#
_entry.id   a2e9b0c516ad31af684e29db90f3e61b
#
_cell.length_a   1.000
_cell.length_b   1.000
_cell.length_c   1.000
_cell.angle_alpha   90.00
_cell.angle_beta   90.00
_cell.angle_gamma   90.00
#
_symmetry.space_group_name_H-M   'P 1'
#
loop_
_entity.id
_entity.type
_entity.pdbx_description
1 polymer ?
#
loop_
_entity_poly.entity_id
_entity_poly.type
_entity_poly.pdbx_seq_one_letter_code
_entity_poly.pdbx_strand_id
1 'polypeptide(L)'
;LEFYRVNVLGTEALLKAILAANVTPTKVLLASSANIYGNANQLPITEDVPPAPTNHYANSKLAMEMICRNWFGKLPMLIARPFNYTGFGQAENFLVPKIVKHFASGASVIRLGNLDVSRDISDVSYLVEAYRRLLVGDAVSETVNICGGRDYSIAQILGTMKEISSHNIQVEVDPGLVRGAEVVRLYGSPAKLRRLVGDIPAPGLREILTHMYDQYTAQAH
;
A
#
# COMPACT_ATOMS: atom_id res chain seq x y z
N LEU A 1 5.02 15.27 -13.98
CA LEU A 1 6.20 14.68 -14.68
C LEU A 1 7.14 13.95 -13.70
N GLU A 2 7.21 14.37 -12.42
CA GLU A 2 8.12 13.77 -11.42
C GLU A 2 7.90 12.27 -11.23
N PHE A 3 6.65 11.82 -11.13
CA PHE A 3 6.36 10.38 -11.04
C PHE A 3 6.99 9.56 -12.17
N TYR A 4 6.95 10.07 -13.41
CA TYR A 4 7.52 9.36 -14.55
C TYR A 4 9.04 9.39 -14.54
N ARG A 5 9.64 10.52 -14.14
CA ARG A 5 11.09 10.65 -14.00
C ARG A 5 11.64 9.65 -12.98
N VAL A 6 11.01 9.54 -11.83
CA VAL A 6 11.46 8.63 -10.75
C VAL A 6 11.10 7.19 -11.05
N ASN A 7 9.82 6.90 -11.31
CA ASN A 7 9.34 5.53 -11.42
C ASN A 7 9.74 4.86 -12.74
N VAL A 8 9.78 5.59 -13.84
CA VAL A 8 10.04 5.02 -15.17
C VAL A 8 11.52 5.15 -15.53
N LEU A 9 12.01 6.39 -15.66
CA LEU A 9 13.39 6.62 -16.09
C LEU A 9 14.41 6.18 -15.02
N GLY A 10 14.11 6.41 -13.74
CA GLY A 10 14.97 5.97 -12.64
C GLY A 10 15.07 4.45 -12.57
N THR A 11 13.98 3.72 -12.74
CA THR A 11 13.99 2.25 -12.77
C THR A 11 14.78 1.72 -13.96
N GLU A 12 14.55 2.27 -15.15
CA GLU A 12 15.30 1.90 -16.37
C GLU A 12 16.81 2.14 -16.19
N ALA A 13 17.19 3.30 -15.64
CA ALA A 13 18.58 3.61 -15.35
C ALA A 13 19.20 2.63 -14.33
N LEU A 14 18.48 2.27 -13.27
CA LEU A 14 18.92 1.28 -12.28
C LEU A 14 19.19 -0.07 -12.92
N LEU A 15 18.24 -0.59 -13.71
CA LEU A 15 18.36 -1.90 -14.34
C LEU A 15 19.54 -1.95 -15.33
N LYS A 16 19.74 -0.88 -16.11
CA LYS A 16 20.91 -0.75 -17.00
C LYS A 16 22.22 -0.70 -16.21
N ALA A 17 22.25 0.03 -15.10
CA ALA A 17 23.43 0.13 -14.25
C ALA A 17 23.82 -1.23 -13.62
N ILE A 18 22.82 -2.01 -13.19
CA ILE A 18 23.06 -3.38 -12.67
C ILE A 18 23.77 -4.25 -13.72
N LEU A 19 23.31 -4.24 -14.97
CA LEU A 19 23.95 -5.00 -16.03
C LEU A 19 25.36 -4.47 -16.36
N ALA A 20 25.50 -3.14 -16.46
CA ALA A 20 26.78 -2.52 -16.80
C ALA A 20 27.86 -2.76 -15.72
N ALA A 21 27.45 -2.92 -14.47
CA ALA A 21 28.35 -3.22 -13.35
C ALA A 21 28.88 -4.67 -13.36
N ASN A 22 28.41 -5.53 -14.28
CA ASN A 22 28.74 -6.98 -14.28
C ASN A 22 28.46 -7.68 -12.93
N VAL A 23 27.49 -7.17 -12.17
CA VAL A 23 27.03 -7.75 -10.91
C VAL A 23 25.72 -8.46 -11.15
N THR A 24 25.63 -9.74 -10.79
CA THR A 24 24.35 -10.45 -10.77
C THR A 24 23.78 -10.37 -9.37
N PRO A 25 22.78 -9.53 -9.11
CA PRO A 25 22.12 -9.51 -7.80
C PRO A 25 21.42 -10.84 -7.57
N THR A 26 21.34 -11.27 -6.32
CA THR A 26 20.56 -12.48 -5.97
C THR A 26 19.10 -12.31 -6.36
N LYS A 27 18.55 -11.11 -6.15
CA LYS A 27 17.21 -10.74 -6.60
C LYS A 27 16.97 -9.22 -6.57
N VAL A 28 16.11 -8.75 -7.47
CA VAL A 28 15.62 -7.36 -7.53
C VAL A 28 14.12 -7.37 -7.32
N LEU A 29 13.63 -6.70 -6.29
CA LEU A 29 12.19 -6.48 -6.07
C LEU A 29 11.86 -5.02 -6.37
N LEU A 30 10.92 -4.81 -7.29
CA LEU A 30 10.45 -3.49 -7.67
C LEU A 30 9.03 -3.24 -7.14
N ALA A 31 8.90 -2.18 -6.36
CA ALA A 31 7.63 -1.80 -5.77
C ALA A 31 6.77 -1.03 -6.79
N SER A 32 5.72 -1.69 -7.27
CA SER A 32 4.61 -1.09 -8.00
C SER A 32 3.53 -0.59 -7.02
N SER A 33 2.26 -0.67 -7.36
CA SER A 33 1.14 -0.28 -6.50
C SER A 33 -0.16 -0.93 -6.97
N ALA A 34 -1.04 -1.28 -6.05
CA ALA A 34 -2.41 -1.69 -6.37
C ALA A 34 -3.25 -0.58 -7.03
N ASN A 35 -2.83 0.69 -6.95
CA ASN A 35 -3.52 1.79 -7.62
C ASN A 35 -3.57 1.64 -9.15
N ILE A 36 -2.72 0.79 -9.75
CA ILE A 36 -2.78 0.49 -11.18
C ILE A 36 -4.09 -0.19 -11.59
N TYR A 37 -4.78 -0.85 -10.67
CA TYR A 37 -6.04 -1.53 -10.97
C TYR A 37 -7.23 -0.56 -11.12
N GLY A 38 -7.12 0.67 -10.59
CA GLY A 38 -8.20 1.64 -10.62
C GLY A 38 -9.47 1.11 -9.96
N ASN A 39 -10.63 1.41 -10.56
CA ASN A 39 -11.94 0.88 -10.14
C ASN A 39 -12.18 -0.50 -10.78
N ALA A 40 -11.57 -1.53 -10.23
CA ALA A 40 -11.75 -2.89 -10.71
C ALA A 40 -13.17 -3.40 -10.44
N ASN A 41 -13.77 -4.06 -11.45
CA ASN A 41 -15.10 -4.65 -11.33
C ASN A 41 -15.10 -6.00 -10.62
N GLN A 42 -13.92 -6.62 -10.44
CA GLN A 42 -13.76 -7.91 -9.78
C GLN A 42 -13.06 -7.72 -8.43
N LEU A 43 -13.66 -8.25 -7.38
CA LEU A 43 -13.13 -8.22 -6.02
C LEU A 43 -13.26 -9.62 -5.39
N PRO A 44 -12.27 -10.09 -4.61
CA PRO A 44 -10.95 -9.47 -4.40
C PRO A 44 -10.13 -9.41 -5.69
N ILE A 45 -9.27 -8.40 -5.81
CA ILE A 45 -8.44 -8.20 -7.01
C ILE A 45 -7.30 -9.22 -7.03
N THR A 46 -7.25 -10.01 -8.09
CA THR A 46 -6.10 -10.89 -8.39
C THR A 46 -5.13 -10.22 -9.35
N GLU A 47 -3.95 -10.81 -9.54
CA GLU A 47 -2.94 -10.29 -10.45
C GLU A 47 -3.34 -10.35 -11.93
N ASP A 48 -4.34 -11.17 -12.27
CA ASP A 48 -4.87 -11.34 -13.62
C ASP A 48 -5.87 -10.24 -14.02
N VAL A 49 -6.35 -9.44 -13.04
CA VAL A 49 -7.23 -8.31 -13.33
C VAL A 49 -6.46 -7.26 -14.16
N PRO A 50 -7.00 -6.88 -15.33
CA PRO A 50 -6.36 -5.89 -16.18
C PRO A 50 -6.15 -4.54 -15.46
N PRO A 51 -4.96 -3.93 -15.54
CA PRO A 51 -4.73 -2.58 -15.03
C PRO A 51 -5.62 -1.53 -15.73
N ALA A 52 -6.20 -0.63 -14.94
CA ALA A 52 -6.99 0.51 -15.40
C ALA A 52 -6.69 1.77 -14.57
N PRO A 53 -5.44 2.27 -14.60
CA PRO A 53 -4.98 3.37 -13.75
C PRO A 53 -5.76 4.66 -14.00
N THR A 54 -6.15 5.37 -12.93
CA THR A 54 -6.99 6.58 -12.98
C THR A 54 -6.24 7.87 -12.70
N ASN A 55 -4.94 7.82 -12.41
CA ASN A 55 -4.13 9.00 -12.11
C ASN A 55 -2.67 8.84 -12.55
N HIS A 56 -1.93 9.94 -12.59
CA HIS A 56 -0.53 9.95 -13.06
C HIS A 56 0.42 9.07 -12.26
N TYR A 57 0.21 8.95 -10.94
CA TYR A 57 1.01 8.04 -10.12
C TYR A 57 0.79 6.59 -10.56
N ALA A 58 -0.45 6.14 -10.65
CA ALA A 58 -0.79 4.79 -11.07
C ALA A 58 -0.33 4.50 -12.50
N ASN A 59 -0.49 5.46 -13.44
CA ASN A 59 0.03 5.36 -14.79
C ASN A 59 1.55 5.19 -14.82
N SER A 60 2.29 5.94 -14.00
CA SER A 60 3.75 5.83 -13.94
C SER A 60 4.22 4.48 -13.38
N LYS A 61 3.48 3.92 -12.39
CA LYS A 61 3.75 2.59 -11.86
C LYS A 61 3.47 1.49 -12.89
N LEU A 62 2.38 1.59 -13.63
CA LEU A 62 2.10 0.66 -14.72
C LEU A 62 3.16 0.73 -15.83
N ALA A 63 3.57 1.93 -16.24
CA ALA A 63 4.64 2.11 -17.23
C ALA A 63 5.97 1.51 -16.73
N MET A 64 6.30 1.68 -15.46
CA MET A 64 7.44 1.02 -14.81
C MET A 64 7.33 -0.51 -14.93
N GLU A 65 6.17 -1.11 -14.61
CA GLU A 65 5.99 -2.57 -14.73
C GLU A 65 6.20 -3.07 -16.17
N MET A 66 5.69 -2.33 -17.16
CA MET A 66 5.86 -2.69 -18.57
C MET A 66 7.34 -2.70 -18.99
N ILE A 67 8.11 -1.72 -18.53
CA ILE A 67 9.57 -1.68 -18.74
C ILE A 67 10.23 -2.86 -18.05
N CYS A 68 9.90 -3.11 -16.78
CA CYS A 68 10.49 -4.21 -15.99
C CYS A 68 10.29 -5.57 -16.64
N ARG A 69 9.14 -5.83 -17.24
CA ARG A 69 8.86 -7.09 -17.96
C ARG A 69 9.82 -7.37 -19.11
N ASN A 70 10.38 -6.34 -19.77
CA ASN A 70 11.41 -6.50 -20.79
C ASN A 70 12.76 -7.00 -20.23
N TRP A 71 12.90 -6.97 -18.90
CA TRP A 71 14.09 -7.43 -18.17
C TRP A 71 13.90 -8.81 -17.52
N PHE A 72 12.69 -9.36 -17.55
CA PHE A 72 12.42 -10.72 -17.11
C PHE A 72 13.28 -11.70 -17.94
N GLY A 73 13.86 -12.67 -17.26
CA GLY A 73 14.83 -13.60 -17.87
C GLY A 73 16.25 -13.05 -18.05
N LYS A 74 16.48 -11.72 -17.93
CA LYS A 74 17.81 -11.12 -17.93
C LYS A 74 18.34 -10.87 -16.52
N LEU A 75 17.42 -10.55 -15.59
CA LEU A 75 17.71 -10.33 -14.18
C LEU A 75 16.72 -11.15 -13.33
N PRO A 76 17.15 -11.69 -12.19
CA PRO A 76 16.25 -12.35 -11.23
C PRO A 76 15.43 -11.30 -10.50
N MET A 77 14.21 -11.00 -10.99
CA MET A 77 13.43 -9.90 -10.49
C MET A 77 11.96 -10.23 -10.26
N LEU A 78 11.33 -9.43 -9.41
CA LEU A 78 9.92 -9.50 -9.04
C LEU A 78 9.29 -8.10 -9.09
N ILE A 79 8.01 -8.05 -9.37
CA ILE A 79 7.19 -6.85 -9.24
C ILE A 79 6.20 -7.08 -8.09
N ALA A 80 6.26 -6.26 -7.06
CA ALA A 80 5.30 -6.25 -5.97
C ALA A 80 4.26 -5.15 -6.17
N ARG A 81 2.99 -5.47 -6.00
CA ARG A 81 1.85 -4.53 -6.02
C ARG A 81 1.27 -4.40 -4.61
N PRO A 82 1.88 -3.57 -3.74
CA PRO A 82 1.32 -3.34 -2.42
C PRO A 82 -0.03 -2.63 -2.52
N PHE A 83 -0.99 -3.10 -1.72
CA PHE A 83 -2.20 -2.38 -1.39
C PHE A 83 -1.89 -1.33 -0.32
N ASN A 84 -2.91 -0.75 0.33
CA ASN A 84 -2.60 0.25 1.34
C ASN A 84 -1.94 -0.41 2.55
N TYR A 85 -0.95 0.24 3.08
CA TYR A 85 -0.28 -0.15 4.31
C TYR A 85 -0.05 1.07 5.18
N THR A 86 0.05 0.84 6.47
CA THR A 86 0.25 1.89 7.46
C THR A 86 1.11 1.39 8.62
N GLY A 87 1.60 2.30 9.43
CA GLY A 87 2.37 2.01 10.62
C GLY A 87 2.82 3.32 11.26
N PHE A 88 3.32 3.20 12.49
CA PHE A 88 3.87 4.34 13.21
C PHE A 88 5.05 4.96 12.41
N GLY A 89 5.15 6.29 12.41
CA GLY A 89 6.15 7.04 11.63
C GLY A 89 5.76 7.33 10.18
N GLN A 90 4.64 6.81 9.67
CA GLN A 90 4.11 7.22 8.38
C GLN A 90 3.65 8.68 8.44
N ALA A 91 3.87 9.44 7.36
CA ALA A 91 3.52 10.86 7.30
C ALA A 91 2.02 11.12 7.54
N GLU A 92 1.70 12.17 8.29
CA GLU A 92 0.36 12.51 8.76
C GLU A 92 -0.61 12.99 7.67
N ASN A 93 -0.13 13.22 6.46
CA ASN A 93 -0.97 13.49 5.29
C ASN A 93 -1.65 12.22 4.75
N PHE A 94 -1.27 11.02 5.23
CA PHE A 94 -2.00 9.79 4.94
C PHE A 94 -3.18 9.59 5.89
N LEU A 95 -4.22 8.91 5.40
CA LEU A 95 -5.51 8.78 6.09
C LEU A 95 -5.38 8.19 7.50
N VAL A 96 -4.76 7.02 7.63
CA VAL A 96 -4.71 6.30 8.93
C VAL A 96 -3.87 7.04 9.97
N PRO A 97 -2.63 7.48 9.68
CA PRO A 97 -1.87 8.30 10.62
C PRO A 97 -2.59 9.58 11.03
N LYS A 98 -3.26 10.26 10.08
CA LYS A 98 -4.06 11.45 10.36
C LYS A 98 -5.16 11.15 11.39
N ILE A 99 -5.93 10.07 11.18
CA ILE A 99 -7.01 9.68 12.11
C ILE A 99 -6.42 9.35 13.48
N VAL A 100 -5.44 8.45 13.54
CA VAL A 100 -4.85 8.01 14.83
C VAL A 100 -4.28 9.18 15.62
N LYS A 101 -3.58 10.11 14.95
CA LYS A 101 -3.01 11.28 15.60
C LYS A 101 -4.07 12.23 16.16
N HIS A 102 -5.18 12.46 15.43
CA HIS A 102 -6.28 13.29 15.95
C HIS A 102 -6.89 12.69 17.22
N PHE A 103 -7.05 11.37 17.27
CA PHE A 103 -7.52 10.70 18.48
C PHE A 103 -6.48 10.78 19.61
N ALA A 104 -5.21 10.55 19.33
CA ALA A 104 -4.13 10.61 20.32
C ALA A 104 -3.93 12.01 20.93
N SER A 105 -4.18 13.06 20.13
CA SER A 105 -4.10 14.44 20.61
C SER A 105 -5.38 14.96 21.27
N GLY A 106 -6.44 14.14 21.38
CA GLY A 106 -7.73 14.57 21.94
C GLY A 106 -8.44 15.65 21.11
N ALA A 107 -8.22 15.69 19.79
CA ALA A 107 -8.84 16.68 18.91
C ALA A 107 -10.37 16.53 18.92
N SER A 108 -11.09 17.65 18.94
CA SER A 108 -12.56 17.66 18.89
C SER A 108 -13.14 17.45 17.50
N VAL A 109 -12.38 17.80 16.45
CA VAL A 109 -12.83 17.74 15.05
C VAL A 109 -11.72 17.15 14.17
N ILE A 110 -12.12 16.35 13.20
CA ILE A 110 -11.27 15.90 12.09
C ILE A 110 -11.92 16.21 10.75
N ARG A 111 -11.14 16.77 9.82
CA ARG A 111 -11.58 17.04 8.44
C ARG A 111 -11.06 15.96 7.50
N LEU A 112 -11.98 15.27 6.82
CA LEU A 112 -11.70 14.21 5.86
C LEU A 112 -12.33 14.53 4.50
N GLY A 113 -11.89 13.82 3.45
CA GLY A 113 -12.49 13.88 2.12
C GLY A 113 -13.67 12.90 1.98
N ASN A 114 -13.63 12.06 0.93
CA ASN A 114 -14.66 11.06 0.69
C ASN A 114 -14.71 10.03 1.83
N LEU A 115 -15.88 9.88 2.44
CA LEU A 115 -16.08 8.91 3.54
C LEU A 115 -16.52 7.54 3.03
N ASP A 116 -17.11 7.46 1.83
CA ASP A 116 -17.66 6.24 1.23
C ASP A 116 -16.61 5.44 0.46
N VAL A 117 -15.46 5.25 1.08
CA VAL A 117 -14.36 4.47 0.50
C VAL A 117 -13.89 3.40 1.46
N SER A 118 -13.44 2.26 0.90
CA SER A 118 -12.81 1.20 1.68
C SER A 118 -11.49 0.74 1.05
N ARG A 119 -10.55 0.36 1.90
CA ARG A 119 -9.19 -0.02 1.50
C ARG A 119 -8.73 -1.25 2.23
N ASP A 120 -8.02 -2.11 1.52
CA ASP A 120 -7.18 -3.12 2.15
C ASP A 120 -6.04 -2.39 2.87
N ILE A 121 -6.00 -2.52 4.18
CA ILE A 121 -5.00 -1.85 5.02
C ILE A 121 -4.24 -2.92 5.78
N SER A 122 -2.95 -3.02 5.50
CA SER A 122 -2.03 -3.92 6.18
C SER A 122 -1.08 -3.14 7.09
N ASP A 123 -0.53 -3.81 8.09
CA ASP A 123 0.60 -3.27 8.84
C ASP A 123 1.86 -3.25 7.98
N VAL A 124 2.72 -2.24 8.18
CA VAL A 124 3.99 -2.12 7.45
C VAL A 124 4.91 -3.32 7.72
N SER A 125 4.84 -3.94 8.89
CA SER A 125 5.62 -5.14 9.22
C SER A 125 5.23 -6.33 8.36
N TYR A 126 3.93 -6.49 8.06
CA TYR A 126 3.45 -7.49 7.10
C TYR A 126 4.03 -7.27 5.70
N LEU A 127 4.05 -6.01 5.23
CA LEU A 127 4.62 -5.66 3.94
C LEU A 127 6.11 -5.98 3.87
N VAL A 128 6.87 -5.58 4.91
CA VAL A 128 8.31 -5.82 4.99
C VAL A 128 8.63 -7.30 5.02
N GLU A 129 7.89 -8.09 5.78
CA GLU A 129 8.07 -9.55 5.84
C GLU A 129 7.72 -10.22 4.50
N ALA A 130 6.68 -9.76 3.82
CA ALA A 130 6.36 -10.24 2.48
C ALA A 130 7.51 -9.96 1.49
N TYR A 131 8.06 -8.75 1.51
CA TYR A 131 9.20 -8.39 0.67
C TYR A 131 10.43 -9.21 0.99
N ARG A 132 10.75 -9.38 2.29
CA ARG A 132 11.88 -10.21 2.74
C ARG A 132 11.75 -11.65 2.23
N ARG A 133 10.57 -12.28 2.40
CA ARG A 133 10.36 -13.66 1.93
C ARG A 133 10.40 -13.78 0.42
N LEU A 134 9.85 -12.83 -0.31
CA LEU A 134 9.93 -12.79 -1.77
C LEU A 134 11.38 -12.66 -2.26
N LEU A 135 12.20 -11.85 -1.57
CA LEU A 135 13.61 -11.65 -1.93
C LEU A 135 14.46 -12.90 -1.70
N VAL A 136 14.20 -13.68 -0.63
CA VAL A 136 14.98 -14.88 -0.30
C VAL A 136 14.39 -16.17 -0.90
N GLY A 137 13.15 -16.17 -1.36
CA GLY A 137 12.49 -17.32 -1.99
C GLY A 137 12.91 -17.52 -3.45
N ASP A 138 12.37 -18.54 -4.11
CA ASP A 138 12.78 -18.95 -5.46
C ASP A 138 12.01 -18.24 -6.59
N ALA A 139 10.91 -17.54 -6.27
CA ALA A 139 10.08 -16.88 -7.28
C ALA A 139 10.87 -15.80 -8.03
N VAL A 140 10.83 -15.84 -9.36
CA VAL A 140 11.40 -14.84 -10.27
C VAL A 140 10.44 -14.60 -11.44
N SER A 141 10.57 -13.44 -12.09
CA SER A 141 9.73 -13.03 -13.23
C SER A 141 8.23 -13.04 -12.93
N GLU A 142 7.89 -12.74 -11.67
CA GLU A 142 6.54 -12.75 -11.15
C GLU A 142 6.06 -11.35 -10.79
N THR A 143 4.75 -11.13 -10.89
CA THR A 143 4.06 -9.97 -10.32
C THR A 143 3.17 -10.47 -9.19
N VAL A 144 3.23 -9.83 -8.01
CA VAL A 144 2.58 -10.33 -6.79
C VAL A 144 1.87 -9.21 -6.05
N ASN A 145 0.60 -9.41 -5.74
CA ASN A 145 -0.16 -8.53 -4.84
C ASN A 145 0.30 -8.71 -3.39
N ILE A 146 0.55 -7.61 -2.70
CA ILE A 146 0.84 -7.61 -1.26
C ILE A 146 -0.34 -6.96 -0.55
N CYS A 147 -1.19 -7.78 0.06
CA CYS A 147 -2.46 -7.35 0.64
C CYS A 147 -2.90 -8.28 1.77
N GLY A 148 -3.73 -7.77 2.68
CA GLY A 148 -4.32 -8.55 3.77
C GLY A 148 -5.54 -9.38 3.33
N GLY A 149 -6.15 -9.03 2.21
CA GLY A 149 -7.36 -9.71 1.71
C GLY A 149 -8.66 -9.21 2.34
N ARG A 150 -8.62 -8.07 3.03
CA ARG A 150 -9.78 -7.43 3.68
C ARG A 150 -9.73 -5.93 3.44
N ASP A 151 -10.88 -5.34 3.19
CA ASP A 151 -11.02 -3.90 3.16
C ASP A 151 -11.69 -3.37 4.42
N TYR A 152 -11.33 -2.15 4.77
CA TYR A 152 -11.87 -1.41 5.90
C TYR A 152 -12.38 -0.06 5.43
N SER A 153 -13.64 0.26 5.81
CA SER A 153 -14.21 1.58 5.56
C SER A 153 -13.65 2.63 6.53
N ILE A 154 -13.76 3.90 6.16
CA ILE A 154 -13.40 5.01 7.07
C ILE A 154 -14.23 4.96 8.34
N ALA A 155 -15.51 4.61 8.23
CA ALA A 155 -16.40 4.45 9.40
C ALA A 155 -15.90 3.37 10.38
N GLN A 156 -15.40 2.22 9.86
CA GLN A 156 -14.82 1.18 10.70
C GLN A 156 -13.54 1.65 11.39
N ILE A 157 -12.67 2.39 10.70
CA ILE A 157 -11.44 2.93 11.29
C ILE A 157 -11.78 3.91 12.42
N LEU A 158 -12.69 4.85 12.17
CA LEU A 158 -13.13 5.84 13.16
C LEU A 158 -13.81 5.18 14.35
N GLY A 159 -14.70 4.21 14.11
CA GLY A 159 -15.37 3.45 15.18
C GLY A 159 -14.38 2.69 16.05
N THR A 160 -13.41 2.01 15.44
CA THR A 160 -12.35 1.29 16.17
C THR A 160 -11.49 2.26 16.99
N MET A 161 -11.13 3.42 16.44
CA MET A 161 -10.38 4.43 17.17
C MET A 161 -11.14 5.03 18.35
N LYS A 162 -12.46 5.26 18.20
CA LYS A 162 -13.33 5.69 19.29
C LYS A 162 -13.32 4.68 20.45
N GLU A 163 -13.38 3.39 20.14
CA GLU A 163 -13.32 2.33 21.17
C GLU A 163 -11.95 2.25 21.85
N ILE A 164 -10.85 2.38 21.10
CA ILE A 164 -9.47 2.33 21.64
C ILE A 164 -9.22 3.52 22.57
N SER A 165 -9.54 4.73 22.10
CA SER A 165 -9.21 5.97 22.83
C SER A 165 -10.26 6.40 23.87
N SER A 166 -11.46 5.82 23.82
CA SER A 166 -12.65 6.29 24.58
C SER A 166 -12.99 7.77 24.32
N HIS A 167 -12.53 8.33 23.19
CA HIS A 167 -12.72 9.72 22.79
C HIS A 167 -13.68 9.81 21.61
N ASN A 168 -14.52 10.86 21.59
CA ASN A 168 -15.40 11.18 20.46
C ASN A 168 -14.85 12.34 19.66
N ILE A 169 -14.78 12.16 18.36
CA ILE A 169 -14.33 13.19 17.40
C ILE A 169 -15.48 13.52 16.44
N GLN A 170 -15.72 14.79 16.19
CA GLN A 170 -16.64 15.21 15.14
C GLN A 170 -15.94 15.09 13.79
N VAL A 171 -16.60 14.42 12.83
CA VAL A 171 -16.07 14.28 11.46
C VAL A 171 -16.74 15.33 10.57
N GLU A 172 -15.93 16.16 9.93
CA GLU A 172 -16.36 17.13 8.93
C GLU A 172 -15.85 16.72 7.55
N VAL A 173 -16.72 16.78 6.53
CA VAL A 173 -16.29 16.58 5.14
C VAL A 173 -15.73 17.89 4.61
N ASP A 174 -14.47 17.88 4.22
CA ASP A 174 -13.80 19.00 3.57
C ASP A 174 -13.83 18.81 2.04
N PRO A 175 -14.59 19.65 1.29
CA PRO A 175 -14.65 19.55 -0.17
C PRO A 175 -13.28 19.67 -0.85
N GLY A 176 -12.33 20.37 -0.25
CA GLY A 176 -10.96 20.51 -0.75
C GLY A 176 -10.15 19.21 -0.69
N LEU A 177 -10.59 18.25 0.13
CA LEU A 177 -9.97 16.93 0.27
C LEU A 177 -10.71 15.84 -0.55
N VAL A 178 -11.84 16.17 -1.15
CA VAL A 178 -12.62 15.24 -1.99
C VAL A 178 -11.92 15.06 -3.34
N ARG A 179 -11.62 13.82 -3.70
CA ARG A 179 -10.99 13.45 -4.98
C ARG A 179 -12.06 13.00 -5.98
N GLY A 180 -12.16 13.69 -7.12
CA GLY A 180 -13.20 13.42 -8.12
C GLY A 180 -13.12 12.05 -8.82
N ALA A 181 -11.93 11.44 -8.88
CA ALA A 181 -11.71 10.13 -9.50
C ALA A 181 -11.18 9.12 -8.47
N GLU A 182 -11.86 9.03 -7.32
CA GLU A 182 -11.43 8.13 -6.26
C GLU A 182 -11.93 6.70 -6.49
N VAL A 183 -11.05 5.74 -6.26
CA VAL A 183 -11.41 4.31 -6.23
C VAL A 183 -12.26 4.05 -5.00
N VAL A 184 -13.51 3.62 -5.19
CA VAL A 184 -14.47 3.42 -4.08
C VAL A 184 -14.03 2.28 -3.19
N ARG A 185 -13.65 1.13 -3.78
CA ARG A 185 -13.28 -0.07 -3.05
C ARG A 185 -12.03 -0.70 -3.63
N LEU A 186 -11.01 -0.91 -2.81
CA LEU A 186 -9.73 -1.47 -3.25
C LEU A 186 -9.23 -2.50 -2.23
N TYR A 187 -9.38 -3.80 -2.54
CA TYR A 187 -8.77 -4.87 -1.77
C TYR A 187 -8.39 -6.06 -2.65
N GLY A 188 -7.33 -6.75 -2.27
CA GLY A 188 -6.71 -7.76 -3.10
C GLY A 188 -6.86 -9.18 -2.59
N SER A 189 -6.49 -10.14 -3.43
CA SER A 189 -6.33 -11.55 -3.05
C SER A 189 -4.88 -11.83 -2.66
N PRO A 190 -4.60 -12.29 -1.43
CA PRO A 190 -3.26 -12.70 -1.01
C PRO A 190 -2.89 -14.13 -1.47
N ALA A 191 -3.74 -14.79 -2.25
CA ALA A 191 -3.58 -16.21 -2.59
C ALA A 191 -2.25 -16.52 -3.28
N LYS A 192 -1.82 -15.66 -4.21
CA LYS A 192 -0.54 -15.83 -4.92
C LYS A 192 0.64 -15.63 -3.97
N LEU A 193 0.62 -14.59 -3.15
CA LEU A 193 1.66 -14.37 -2.15
C LEU A 193 1.81 -15.58 -1.23
N ARG A 194 0.70 -16.09 -0.67
CA ARG A 194 0.70 -17.28 0.20
C ARG A 194 1.28 -18.52 -0.49
N ARG A 195 0.96 -18.73 -1.74
CA ARG A 195 1.50 -19.85 -2.53
C ARG A 195 3.03 -19.72 -2.70
N LEU A 196 3.56 -18.51 -2.86
CA LEU A 196 4.99 -18.29 -3.12
C LEU A 196 5.85 -18.29 -1.86
N VAL A 197 5.32 -17.79 -0.73
CA VAL A 197 6.12 -17.54 0.47
C VAL A 197 5.51 -18.10 1.77
N GLY A 198 4.41 -18.84 1.67
CA GLY A 198 3.66 -19.33 2.82
C GLY A 198 2.83 -18.24 3.53
N ASP A 199 2.18 -18.63 4.61
CA ASP A 199 1.40 -17.70 5.42
C ASP A 199 2.29 -16.71 6.18
N ILE A 200 1.90 -15.44 6.14
CA ILE A 200 2.51 -14.36 6.91
C ILE A 200 1.46 -13.88 7.92
N PRO A 201 1.77 -13.84 9.22
CA PRO A 201 0.86 -13.25 10.21
C PRO A 201 0.54 -11.81 9.84
N ALA A 202 -0.75 -11.50 9.71
CA ALA A 202 -1.24 -10.17 9.35
C ALA A 202 -2.03 -9.60 10.54
N PRO A 203 -1.53 -8.57 11.23
CA PRO A 203 -2.26 -7.89 12.28
C PRO A 203 -3.63 -7.40 11.78
N GLY A 204 -4.65 -7.51 12.63
CA GLY A 204 -5.98 -6.98 12.33
C GLY A 204 -6.04 -5.46 12.51
N LEU A 205 -7.10 -4.82 11.98
CA LEU A 205 -7.26 -3.36 12.06
C LEU A 205 -7.09 -2.82 13.48
N ARG A 206 -7.75 -3.44 14.46
CA ARG A 206 -7.65 -3.01 15.87
C ARG A 206 -6.22 -3.06 16.40
N GLU A 207 -5.50 -4.12 16.11
CA GLU A 207 -4.12 -4.30 16.56
C GLU A 207 -3.20 -3.22 15.94
N ILE A 208 -3.33 -2.96 14.64
CA ILE A 208 -2.61 -1.89 13.93
C ILE A 208 -2.87 -0.53 14.58
N LEU A 209 -4.16 -0.20 14.75
CA LEU A 209 -4.57 1.10 15.29
C LEU A 209 -4.17 1.27 16.78
N THR A 210 -4.28 0.21 17.59
CA THR A 210 -3.84 0.24 18.98
C THR A 210 -2.34 0.51 19.07
N HIS A 211 -1.53 -0.26 18.31
CA HIS A 211 -0.08 -0.06 18.30
C HIS A 211 0.30 1.37 17.90
N MET A 212 -0.29 1.91 16.84
CA MET A 212 -0.03 3.29 16.41
C MET A 212 -0.47 4.31 17.47
N TYR A 213 -1.64 4.12 18.10
CA TYR A 213 -2.17 5.02 19.12
C TYR A 213 -1.26 5.07 20.36
N ASP A 214 -0.80 3.92 20.84
CA ASP A 214 0.11 3.81 21.98
C ASP A 214 1.45 4.52 21.71
N GLN A 215 1.96 4.39 20.51
CA GLN A 215 3.20 5.07 20.12
C GLN A 215 3.04 6.61 20.05
N TYR A 216 1.92 7.11 19.53
CA TYR A 216 1.66 8.54 19.49
C TYR A 216 1.43 9.13 20.89
N THR A 217 0.72 8.41 21.76
CA THR A 217 0.48 8.88 23.14
C THR A 217 1.76 8.84 23.99
N ALA A 218 2.62 7.84 23.79
CA ALA A 218 3.91 7.77 24.48
C ALA A 218 4.89 8.90 24.09
N GLN A 219 4.77 9.45 22.87
CA GLN A 219 5.61 10.59 22.45
C GLN A 219 5.10 11.95 22.94
N ALA A 220 3.85 12.03 23.41
CA ALA A 220 3.26 13.26 23.89
C ALA A 220 3.59 13.56 25.38
N HIS A 221 4.22 12.61 26.04
CA HIS A 221 4.73 12.67 27.44
C HIS A 221 6.25 12.69 27.46
#